data_14db4b24576e00bf66a111f2b576c5c1
#
_entry.id   14db4b24576e00bf66a111f2b576c5c1
#
_cell.length_a   1.000
_cell.length_b   1.000
_cell.length_c   1.000
_cell.angle_alpha   90.00
_cell.angle_beta   90.00
_cell.angle_gamma   90.00
#
_symmetry.space_group_name_H-M   'P 1'
#
loop_
_entity.id
_entity.type
_entity.pdbx_description
1 polymer ?
#
loop_
_entity_poly.entity_id
_entity_poly.type
_entity_poly.pdbx_seq_one_letter_code
_entity_poly.pdbx_strand_id
1 'polypeptide(L)'
;MTFYIDTKKSGASRDISFSLKKCILCHPPGWNELVFLCIGTDRLTGDCLGPYVGKELLSHSAGGIHVYGTLKNPVHALNLSNISAMIRKQHPKALVIAIDASLGQKKHLGYVTIGNGSLYPVAAVQKNL
;
A
#
# COMPACT_ATOMS: atom_id res chain seq x y z
N MET A 1 14.11 4.36 -6.99
CA MET A 1 13.32 4.03 -8.21
C MET A 1 11.87 4.40 -7.94
N THR A 2 11.30 5.26 -8.76
CA THR A 2 9.92 5.74 -8.59
C THR A 2 9.23 5.79 -9.94
N PHE A 3 8.02 5.28 -9.99
CA PHE A 3 7.20 5.26 -11.20
C PHE A 3 5.92 6.06 -10.97
N TYR A 4 5.53 6.85 -11.96
CA TYR A 4 4.30 7.62 -11.96
C TYR A 4 3.42 7.12 -13.09
N ILE A 5 2.25 6.59 -12.76
CA ILE A 5 1.37 5.96 -13.74
C ILE A 5 0.04 6.68 -13.77
N ASP A 6 -0.31 7.20 -14.94
CA ASP A 6 -1.60 7.85 -15.18
C ASP A 6 -2.68 6.80 -15.36
N THR A 7 -3.59 6.68 -14.39
CA THR A 7 -4.63 5.65 -14.42
C THR A 7 -5.69 5.89 -15.50
N LYS A 8 -5.69 7.09 -16.11
CA LYS A 8 -6.63 7.40 -17.19
C LYS A 8 -6.19 6.85 -18.54
N LYS A 9 -4.93 6.44 -18.67
CA LYS A 9 -4.42 5.88 -19.91
C LYS A 9 -4.69 4.40 -20.02
N SER A 10 -4.88 3.90 -21.25
CA SER A 10 -4.99 2.47 -21.48
C SER A 10 -3.67 1.78 -21.11
N GLY A 11 -3.75 0.58 -20.58
CA GLY A 11 -2.57 -0.16 -20.15
C GLY A 11 -2.05 0.21 -18.76
N ALA A 12 -2.76 1.08 -18.03
CA ALA A 12 -2.34 1.49 -16.68
C ALA A 12 -2.17 0.30 -15.74
N SER A 13 -3.08 -0.66 -15.75
CA SER A 13 -2.98 -1.87 -14.92
C SER A 13 -1.70 -2.64 -15.18
N ARG A 14 -1.34 -2.80 -16.45
CA ARG A 14 -0.12 -3.49 -16.86
C ARG A 14 1.11 -2.74 -16.38
N ASP A 15 1.10 -1.42 -16.52
CA ASP A 15 2.21 -0.57 -16.09
C ASP A 15 2.38 -0.60 -14.58
N ILE A 16 1.29 -0.61 -13.82
CA ILE A 16 1.33 -0.75 -12.36
C ILE A 16 1.97 -2.09 -11.98
N SER A 17 1.50 -3.17 -12.59
CA SER A 17 2.02 -4.51 -12.33
C SER A 17 3.51 -4.61 -12.64
N PHE A 18 3.92 -4.09 -13.80
CA PHE A 18 5.33 -4.09 -14.23
C PHE A 18 6.20 -3.29 -13.26
N SER A 19 5.75 -2.09 -12.90
CA SER A 19 6.50 -1.21 -12.00
C SER A 19 6.64 -1.82 -10.61
N LEU A 20 5.57 -2.41 -10.09
CA LEU A 20 5.58 -3.06 -8.79
C LEU A 20 6.54 -4.25 -8.78
N LYS A 21 6.50 -5.07 -9.82
CA LYS A 21 7.44 -6.20 -9.96
C LYS A 21 8.89 -5.72 -9.97
N LYS A 22 9.17 -4.64 -10.66
CA LYS A 22 10.51 -4.07 -10.69
C LYS A 22 10.97 -3.64 -9.30
N CYS A 23 10.11 -2.97 -8.56
CA CYS A 23 10.43 -2.56 -7.19
C CYS A 23 10.67 -3.76 -6.28
N ILE A 24 9.86 -4.80 -6.41
CA ILE A 24 10.04 -6.03 -5.62
C ILE A 24 11.36 -6.70 -5.93
N LEU A 25 11.70 -6.83 -7.23
CA LEU A 25 12.94 -7.47 -7.65
C LEU A 25 14.18 -6.67 -7.25
N CYS A 26 14.07 -5.35 -7.17
CA CYS A 26 15.16 -4.48 -6.75
C CYS A 26 15.32 -4.38 -5.23
N HIS A 27 14.37 -4.91 -4.47
CA HIS A 27 14.46 -4.91 -3.01
C HIS A 27 15.56 -5.88 -2.58
N PRO A 28 16.35 -5.54 -1.53
CA PRO A 28 17.39 -6.44 -1.05
C PRO A 28 16.87 -7.84 -0.75
N PRO A 29 17.63 -8.89 -1.07
CA PRO A 29 17.20 -10.27 -0.84
C PRO A 29 17.14 -10.59 0.66
N GLY A 30 16.52 -11.73 0.97
CA GLY A 30 16.40 -12.21 2.34
C GLY A 30 14.98 -12.23 2.87
N TRP A 31 14.05 -11.61 2.16
CA TRP A 31 12.63 -11.71 2.53
C TRP A 31 12.04 -13.02 1.99
N ASN A 32 11.06 -13.54 2.70
CA ASN A 32 10.40 -14.79 2.30
C ASN A 32 8.87 -14.73 2.36
N GLU A 33 8.33 -13.59 2.74
CA GLU A 33 6.89 -13.36 2.79
C GLU A 33 6.57 -12.00 2.20
N LEU A 34 5.38 -11.87 1.61
CA LEU A 34 4.85 -10.58 1.18
C LEU A 34 3.72 -10.17 2.12
N VAL A 35 3.80 -8.95 2.62
CA VAL A 35 2.75 -8.35 3.43
C VAL A 35 2.25 -7.10 2.72
N PHE A 36 0.95 -7.06 2.43
CA PHE A 36 0.29 -5.87 1.92
C PHE A 36 -0.34 -5.13 3.09
N LEU A 37 0.14 -3.93 3.33
CA LEU A 37 -0.39 -3.05 4.37
C LEU A 37 -1.22 -1.98 3.69
N CYS A 38 -2.53 -2.14 3.72
CA CYS A 38 -3.48 -1.27 3.04
C CYS A 38 -4.04 -0.27 4.04
N ILE A 39 -3.66 1.00 3.89
CA ILE A 39 -3.91 2.03 4.89
C ILE A 39 -5.08 2.90 4.45
N GLY A 40 -6.01 3.16 5.35
CA GLY A 40 -7.13 4.04 5.09
C GLY A 40 -8.40 3.63 5.81
N THR A 41 -9.46 4.37 5.53
CA THR A 41 -10.79 4.12 6.10
C THR A 41 -11.86 4.47 5.06
N ASP A 42 -12.99 3.74 5.07
CA ASP A 42 -14.11 4.03 4.21
C ASP A 42 -14.98 5.20 4.72
N ARG A 43 -14.67 5.72 5.90
CA ARG A 43 -15.39 6.86 6.47
C ARG A 43 -15.08 8.18 5.79
N LEU A 44 -13.91 8.27 5.11
CA LEU A 44 -13.48 9.47 4.40
C LEU A 44 -13.29 9.14 2.93
N THR A 45 -13.99 9.83 2.06
CA THR A 45 -13.96 9.59 0.62
C THR A 45 -12.54 9.60 0.03
N GLY A 46 -11.69 10.50 0.50
CA GLY A 46 -10.33 10.61 -0.01
C GLY A 46 -9.34 9.61 0.59
N ASP A 47 -9.79 8.72 1.47
CA ASP A 47 -8.92 7.82 2.23
C ASP A 47 -9.37 6.36 2.14
N CYS A 48 -10.12 6.02 1.12
CA CYS A 48 -10.73 4.68 1.03
C CYS A 48 -10.00 3.72 0.07
N LEU A 49 -8.97 4.16 -0.61
CA LEU A 49 -8.25 3.30 -1.57
C LEU A 49 -7.69 2.05 -0.91
N GLY A 50 -6.97 2.21 0.20
CA GLY A 50 -6.34 1.09 0.90
C GLY A 50 -7.32 -0.03 1.25
N PRO A 51 -8.41 0.27 1.99
CA PRO A 51 -9.37 -0.77 2.38
C PRO A 51 -10.01 -1.51 1.22
N TYR A 52 -10.31 -0.82 0.11
CA TYR A 52 -10.88 -1.47 -1.07
C TYR A 52 -9.87 -2.39 -1.75
N VAL A 53 -8.63 -1.94 -1.90
CA VAL A 53 -7.56 -2.78 -2.46
C VAL A 53 -7.32 -3.98 -1.55
N GLY A 54 -7.31 -3.76 -0.22
CA GLY A 54 -7.14 -4.85 0.75
C GLY A 54 -8.21 -5.92 0.63
N LYS A 55 -9.46 -5.50 0.46
CA LYS A 55 -10.57 -6.43 0.26
C LYS A 55 -10.35 -7.29 -0.99
N GLU A 56 -9.96 -6.67 -2.10
CA GLU A 56 -9.72 -7.38 -3.35
C GLU A 56 -8.52 -8.33 -3.25
N LEU A 57 -7.43 -7.88 -2.65
CA LEU A 57 -6.26 -8.71 -2.46
C LEU A 57 -6.56 -9.93 -1.58
N LEU A 58 -7.34 -9.74 -0.53
CA LEU A 58 -7.69 -10.83 0.39
C LEU A 58 -8.47 -11.93 -0.33
N SER A 59 -9.36 -11.58 -1.25
CA SER A 59 -10.14 -12.56 -1.99
C SER A 59 -9.34 -13.31 -3.06
N HIS A 60 -8.15 -12.80 -3.42
CA HIS A 60 -7.29 -13.41 -4.43
C HIS A 60 -5.94 -13.86 -3.88
N SER A 61 -5.75 -13.80 -2.55
CA SER A 61 -4.45 -14.10 -1.95
C SER A 61 -4.15 -15.60 -1.98
N ALA A 62 -2.87 -15.91 -2.15
CA ALA A 62 -2.34 -17.27 -2.10
C ALA A 62 -1.39 -17.41 -0.91
N GLY A 63 -0.86 -18.61 -0.68
CA GLY A 63 0.08 -18.86 0.39
C GLY A 63 1.31 -17.95 0.31
N GLY A 64 1.82 -17.51 1.46
CA GLY A 64 2.97 -16.61 1.53
C GLY A 64 2.63 -15.15 1.38
N ILE A 65 1.38 -14.80 1.16
CA ILE A 65 0.90 -13.41 1.03
C ILE A 65 -0.05 -13.12 2.18
N HIS A 66 0.20 -12.03 2.88
CA HIS A 66 -0.64 -11.59 3.99
C HIS A 66 -1.16 -10.18 3.71
N VAL A 67 -2.43 -9.94 4.05
CA VAL A 67 -3.09 -8.66 3.79
C VAL A 67 -3.62 -8.08 5.10
N TYR A 68 -3.21 -6.87 5.42
CA TYR A 68 -3.71 -6.12 6.57
C TYR A 68 -4.36 -4.84 6.07
N GLY A 69 -5.52 -4.51 6.60
CA GLY A 69 -6.26 -3.33 6.18
C GLY A 69 -7.30 -3.67 5.11
N THR A 70 -8.51 -4.00 5.56
CA THR A 70 -9.64 -4.29 4.68
C THR A 70 -10.81 -3.40 5.11
N LEU A 71 -11.92 -3.48 4.39
CA LEU A 71 -13.13 -2.76 4.78
C LEU A 71 -13.64 -3.22 6.15
N LYS A 72 -13.51 -4.50 6.44
CA LYS A 72 -13.93 -5.06 7.74
C LYS A 72 -12.98 -4.72 8.87
N ASN A 73 -11.69 -4.74 8.60
CA ASN A 73 -10.63 -4.54 9.59
C ASN A 73 -9.65 -3.49 9.08
N PRO A 74 -10.04 -2.22 9.06
CA PRO A 74 -9.20 -1.18 8.47
C PRO A 74 -7.97 -0.87 9.31
N VAL A 75 -6.90 -0.45 8.64
CA VAL A 75 -5.70 0.10 9.26
C VAL A 75 -5.71 1.60 8.99
N HIS A 76 -5.78 2.40 10.05
CA HIS A 76 -5.90 3.85 9.96
C HIS A 76 -5.01 4.52 11.01
N ALA A 77 -5.13 5.83 11.14
CA ALA A 77 -4.26 6.62 12.01
C ALA A 77 -4.23 6.11 13.46
N LEU A 78 -5.36 5.61 13.97
CA LEU A 78 -5.46 5.21 15.38
C LEU A 78 -4.77 3.87 15.68
N ASN A 79 -4.68 2.97 14.71
CA ASN A 79 -4.13 1.64 14.94
C ASN A 79 -2.90 1.31 14.09
N LEU A 80 -2.45 2.23 13.24
CA LEU A 80 -1.33 1.99 12.32
C LEU A 80 -0.05 1.59 13.07
N SER A 81 0.29 2.28 14.14
CA SER A 81 1.47 1.96 14.95
C SER A 81 1.44 0.54 15.51
N ASN A 82 0.30 0.17 16.09
CA ASN A 82 0.12 -1.15 16.68
C ASN A 82 0.18 -2.26 15.64
N ILE A 83 -0.48 -2.04 14.50
CA ILE A 83 -0.47 -3.02 13.41
C ILE A 83 0.94 -3.15 12.83
N SER A 84 1.65 -2.04 12.63
CA SER A 84 3.02 -2.07 12.12
C SER A 84 3.96 -2.85 13.05
N ALA A 85 3.83 -2.64 14.35
CA ALA A 85 4.62 -3.37 15.34
C ALA A 85 4.30 -4.86 15.31
N MET A 86 3.02 -5.21 15.18
CA MET A 86 2.60 -6.61 15.08
C MET A 86 3.16 -7.26 13.82
N ILE A 87 3.13 -6.57 12.69
CA ILE A 87 3.68 -7.09 11.44
C ILE A 87 5.16 -7.37 11.58
N ARG A 88 5.94 -6.45 12.17
CA ARG A 88 7.37 -6.67 12.39
C ARG A 88 7.63 -7.88 13.28
N LYS A 89 6.77 -8.12 14.25
CA LYS A 89 6.92 -9.24 15.18
C LYS A 89 6.52 -10.57 14.54
N GLN A 90 5.41 -10.62 13.84
CA GLN A 90 4.87 -11.86 13.26
C GLN A 90 5.48 -12.20 11.90
N HIS A 91 5.97 -11.20 11.18
CA HIS A 91 6.53 -11.37 9.84
C HIS A 91 7.90 -10.70 9.75
N PRO A 92 8.90 -11.22 10.51
CA PRO A 92 10.20 -10.54 10.60
C PRO A 92 10.98 -10.52 9.30
N LYS A 93 10.68 -11.42 8.36
CA LYS A 93 11.33 -11.48 7.06
C LYS A 93 10.39 -11.11 5.92
N ALA A 94 9.42 -10.26 6.19
CA ALA A 94 8.47 -9.86 5.17
C ALA A 94 8.96 -8.65 4.38
N LEU A 95 8.69 -8.68 3.09
CA LEU A 95 8.69 -7.46 2.28
C LEU A 95 7.30 -6.84 2.45
N VAL A 96 7.24 -5.62 2.97
CA VAL A 96 5.98 -4.93 3.21
C VAL A 96 5.70 -3.97 2.06
N ILE A 97 4.55 -4.12 1.44
CA ILE A 97 4.07 -3.22 0.40
C ILE A 97 2.92 -2.42 1.01
N ALA A 98 3.16 -1.13 1.20
CA ALA A 98 2.16 -0.23 1.77
C ALA A 98 1.36 0.43 0.64
N ILE A 99 0.05 0.46 0.81
CA ILE A 99 -0.88 1.05 -0.16
C ILE A 99 -1.71 2.09 0.57
N ASP A 100 -1.66 3.33 0.07
CA ASP A 100 -2.37 4.44 0.70
C ASP A 100 -2.74 5.49 -0.34
N ALA A 101 -3.84 6.19 -0.08
CA ALA A 101 -4.15 7.40 -0.81
C ALA A 101 -3.20 8.49 -0.33
N SER A 102 -2.58 9.21 -1.24
CA SER A 102 -1.59 10.21 -0.88
C SER A 102 -2.02 11.60 -1.34
N LEU A 103 -1.55 12.62 -0.62
CA LEU A 103 -1.67 13.99 -1.05
C LEU A 103 -0.57 14.25 -2.06
N GLY A 104 -0.96 14.65 -3.25
CA GLY A 104 -0.03 14.91 -4.34
C GLY A 104 -0.27 16.25 -4.99
N GLN A 105 0.55 16.58 -5.97
CA GLN A 105 0.37 17.77 -6.78
C GLN A 105 -0.82 17.58 -7.71
N LYS A 106 -1.46 18.68 -8.09
CA LYS A 106 -2.61 18.65 -9.00
C LYS A 106 -2.32 17.92 -10.31
N LYS A 107 -1.12 18.05 -10.83
CA LYS A 107 -0.73 17.40 -12.08
C LYS A 107 -0.72 15.87 -11.98
N HIS A 108 -0.68 15.32 -10.75
CA HIS A 108 -0.67 13.89 -10.50
C HIS A 108 -2.00 13.34 -9.99
N LEU A 109 -3.08 14.12 -10.09
CA LEU A 109 -4.41 13.59 -9.75
C LEU A 109 -4.76 12.43 -10.68
N GLY A 110 -5.20 11.32 -10.09
CA GLY A 110 -5.49 10.11 -10.85
C GLY A 110 -4.26 9.30 -11.21
N TYR A 111 -3.10 9.62 -10.64
CA TYR A 111 -1.88 8.84 -10.82
C TYR A 111 -1.68 7.87 -9.67
N VAL A 112 -1.04 6.75 -9.98
CA VAL A 112 -0.47 5.85 -8.99
C VAL A 112 1.03 6.05 -8.97
N THR A 113 1.58 6.29 -7.79
CA THR A 113 3.02 6.42 -7.58
C THR A 113 3.53 5.15 -6.92
N ILE A 114 4.53 4.52 -7.51
CA ILE A 114 5.12 3.29 -7.00
C ILE A 114 6.61 3.52 -6.77
N GLY A 115 7.10 3.21 -5.60
CA GLY A 115 8.51 3.39 -5.30
C GLY A 115 8.98 2.58 -4.12
N ASN A 116 10.30 2.46 -3.99
CA ASN A 116 10.94 1.87 -2.82
C ASN A 116 11.16 2.95 -1.78
N GLY A 117 11.11 2.54 -0.51
CA GLY A 117 11.40 3.44 0.60
C GLY A 117 10.21 3.64 1.51
N SER A 118 10.34 4.64 2.38
CA SER A 118 9.32 4.93 3.38
C SER A 118 8.12 5.64 2.78
N LEU A 119 6.94 5.29 3.28
CA LEU A 119 5.69 5.92 2.90
C LEU A 119 5.21 6.79 4.06
N TYR A 120 4.72 8.00 3.74
CA TYR A 120 4.05 8.85 4.71
C TYR A 120 2.55 8.77 4.47
N PRO A 121 1.82 7.94 5.24
CA PRO A 121 0.37 7.82 5.06
C PRO A 121 -0.36 9.14 5.27
N VAL A 122 -1.45 9.34 4.53
CA VAL A 122 -2.30 10.54 4.69
C VAL A 122 -2.71 10.71 6.16
N ALA A 123 -3.09 9.61 6.81
CA ALA A 123 -3.47 9.63 8.22
C ALA A 123 -2.34 10.11 9.12
N ALA A 124 -1.09 9.71 8.86
CA ALA A 124 0.06 10.15 9.64
C ALA A 124 0.42 11.60 9.37
N VAL A 125 0.30 12.05 8.12
CA VAL A 125 0.54 13.45 7.74
C VAL A 125 -0.45 14.35 8.46
N GLN A 126 -1.72 13.98 8.54
CA GLN A 126 -2.74 14.75 9.22
C GLN A 126 -2.46 14.90 10.71
N LYS A 127 -1.81 13.93 11.33
CA LYS A 127 -1.44 14.01 12.75
C LYS A 127 -0.38 15.08 13.01
N ASN A 128 0.44 15.37 12.03
CA ASN A 128 1.55 16.31 12.17
C ASN A 128 1.16 17.74 11.81
N LEU A 129 -0.05 17.93 11.32
CA LEU A 129 -0.58 19.23 11.00
C LEU A 129 -1.34 19.83 12.18
#